data_4fc3ed77993a6306cf464631e8dc49ff
#
_entry.id   4fc3ed77993a6306cf464631e8dc49ff
#
_cell.length_a   1.000
_cell.length_b   1.000
_cell.length_c   1.000
_cell.angle_alpha   90.00
_cell.angle_beta   90.00
_cell.angle_gamma   90.00
#
_symmetry.space_group_name_H-M   'P 1'
#
loop_
_entity.id
_entity.type
_entity.pdbx_description
1 polymer ?
#
loop_
_entity_poly.entity_id
_entity_poly.type
_entity_poly.pdbx_seq_one_letter_code
_entity_poly.pdbx_strand_id
1 'polypeptide(L)'
;MKLSKKVEKLIHQLDMSKLPTHLGIIPDGNRRWAKKHGKPPSYGHLKGRYVFERILKFIVRKLPGIKIITIYAMSLDNFLKRSSRERTFLFKLFKESFRKLKKEKLIHELKVKVSFFGKLEMLPADLLKVMEELLLATKDYNERFLNFCICYDGREEISHACKEIAEKVLRKEISPEEIDENLVKNHLYTKGFSPPDLIIRSGGEKRISSFLLYDVGYSELYFSEKLWPEFDEIELLKAIIDYEKRERRFGK
;
A
#
# COMPACT_ATOMS: atom_id res chain seq x y z
N MET A 1 20.54 -2.05 12.79
CA MET A 1 19.70 -0.92 13.28
C MET A 1 19.57 -1.13 14.79
N LYS A 2 20.13 -0.24 15.60
CA LYS A 2 19.98 -0.28 17.07
C LYS A 2 18.57 0.21 17.41
N LEU A 3 17.75 -0.62 18.01
CA LEU A 3 16.39 -0.29 18.40
C LEU A 3 16.37 0.48 19.72
N SER A 4 15.35 1.30 19.95
CA SER A 4 15.15 1.90 21.27
C SER A 4 14.57 0.83 22.23
N LYS A 5 14.87 0.96 23.54
CA LYS A 5 14.31 0.07 24.57
C LYS A 5 12.79 -0.06 24.50
N LYS A 6 12.10 1.04 24.12
CA LYS A 6 10.64 1.05 23.98
C LYS A 6 10.17 0.20 22.80
N VAL A 7 10.87 0.24 21.66
CA VAL A 7 10.55 -0.60 20.50
C VAL A 7 10.80 -2.08 20.84
N GLU A 8 11.92 -2.40 21.48
CA GLU A 8 12.22 -3.76 21.91
C GLU A 8 11.14 -4.32 22.85
N LYS A 9 10.72 -3.52 23.85
CA LYS A 9 9.63 -3.92 24.76
C LYS A 9 8.33 -4.22 24.02
N LEU A 10 7.97 -3.40 23.01
CA LEU A 10 6.74 -3.64 22.23
C LEU A 10 6.86 -4.88 21.34
N ILE A 11 8.03 -5.15 20.74
CA ILE A 11 8.27 -6.38 19.98
C ILE A 11 8.08 -7.62 20.86
N HIS A 12 8.57 -7.60 22.10
CA HIS A 12 8.38 -8.71 23.04
C HIS A 12 6.93 -8.92 23.47
N GLN A 13 6.04 -7.95 23.28
CA GLN A 13 4.62 -8.09 23.57
C GLN A 13 3.83 -8.73 22.43
N LEU A 14 4.42 -8.82 21.23
CA LEU A 14 3.75 -9.39 20.06
C LEU A 14 3.73 -10.91 20.10
N ASP A 15 2.61 -11.48 19.75
CA ASP A 15 2.49 -12.88 19.34
C ASP A 15 2.83 -13.00 17.85
N MET A 16 4.04 -13.46 17.54
CA MET A 16 4.52 -13.54 16.15
C MET A 16 3.68 -14.49 15.27
N SER A 17 2.88 -15.38 15.88
CA SER A 17 1.97 -16.28 15.16
C SER A 17 0.67 -15.58 14.72
N LYS A 18 0.32 -14.42 15.34
CA LYS A 18 -0.89 -13.65 15.10
C LYS A 18 -0.65 -12.39 14.25
N LEU A 19 0.54 -12.22 13.69
CA LEU A 19 0.82 -11.06 12.84
C LEU A 19 -0.10 -11.04 11.61
N PRO A 20 -0.56 -9.85 11.16
CA PRO A 20 -1.28 -9.75 9.90
C PRO A 20 -0.38 -10.21 8.75
N THR A 21 -0.90 -11.05 7.86
CA THR A 21 -0.18 -11.51 6.66
C THR A 21 -0.12 -10.40 5.61
N HIS A 22 -1.23 -9.68 5.43
CA HIS A 22 -1.36 -8.57 4.49
C HIS A 22 -1.66 -7.26 5.24
N LEU A 23 -0.73 -6.31 5.13
CA LEU A 23 -0.83 -4.99 5.72
C LEU A 23 -1.10 -3.92 4.66
N GLY A 24 -2.23 -3.22 4.77
CA GLY A 24 -2.54 -2.03 4.00
C GLY A 24 -2.07 -0.75 4.71
N ILE A 25 -1.47 0.20 3.99
CA ILE A 25 -1.00 1.46 4.57
C ILE A 25 -1.53 2.65 3.77
N ILE A 26 -2.19 3.59 4.45
CA ILE A 26 -2.63 4.88 3.92
C ILE A 26 -1.80 6.00 4.57
N PRO A 27 -0.72 6.47 3.91
CA PRO A 27 0.23 7.44 4.47
C PRO A 27 -0.30 8.87 4.33
N ASP A 28 -1.24 9.25 5.21
CA ASP A 28 -1.88 10.57 5.17
C ASP A 28 -1.19 11.58 6.11
N GLY A 29 -1.31 12.86 5.75
CA GLY A 29 -0.83 13.98 6.56
C GLY A 29 0.45 14.65 6.09
N ASN A 30 1.08 14.23 4.97
CA ASN A 30 2.32 14.82 4.45
C ASN A 30 2.22 16.34 4.25
N ARG A 31 1.16 16.82 3.60
CA ARG A 31 0.95 18.25 3.34
C ARG A 31 0.63 19.02 4.62
N ARG A 32 -0.19 18.45 5.51
CA ARG A 32 -0.56 19.05 6.81
C ARG A 32 0.69 19.21 7.68
N TRP A 33 1.54 18.19 7.70
CA TRP A 33 2.82 18.25 8.41
C TRP A 33 3.72 19.35 7.87
N ALA A 34 3.88 19.45 6.55
CA ALA A 34 4.69 20.49 5.92
C ALA A 34 4.17 21.89 6.29
N LYS A 35 2.85 22.12 6.20
CA LYS A 35 2.20 23.38 6.59
C LYS A 35 2.48 23.72 8.06
N LYS A 36 2.34 22.75 8.97
CA LYS A 36 2.61 22.92 10.42
C LYS A 36 4.05 23.38 10.70
N HIS A 37 4.99 22.99 9.83
CA HIS A 37 6.41 23.31 9.96
C HIS A 37 6.89 24.46 9.06
N GLY A 38 5.98 25.24 8.45
CA GLY A 38 6.34 26.33 7.54
C GLY A 38 7.09 25.89 6.29
N LYS A 39 6.88 24.63 5.82
CA LYS A 39 7.57 24.03 4.69
C LYS A 39 6.62 23.83 3.50
N PRO A 40 7.15 23.81 2.26
CA PRO A 40 6.34 23.51 1.09
C PRO A 40 5.87 22.02 1.12
N PRO A 41 4.73 21.70 0.45
CA PRO A 41 4.19 20.32 0.38
C PRO A 41 5.22 19.27 -0.06
N SER A 42 6.11 19.63 -0.98
CA SER A 42 7.21 18.77 -1.46
C SER A 42 8.12 18.25 -0.34
N TYR A 43 8.38 19.08 0.66
CA TYR A 43 9.19 18.68 1.82
C TYR A 43 8.46 17.61 2.68
N GLY A 44 7.14 17.76 2.85
CA GLY A 44 6.33 16.76 3.54
C GLY A 44 6.33 15.40 2.81
N HIS A 45 6.20 15.42 1.48
CA HIS A 45 6.29 14.20 0.66
C HIS A 45 7.68 13.54 0.74
N LEU A 46 8.74 14.33 0.71
CA LEU A 46 10.11 13.82 0.89
C LEU A 46 10.30 13.17 2.26
N LYS A 47 9.82 13.80 3.33
CA LYS A 47 9.84 13.22 4.68
C LYS A 47 9.02 11.93 4.75
N GLY A 48 7.81 11.91 4.14
CA GLY A 48 6.97 10.73 4.08
C GLY A 48 7.64 9.55 3.37
N ARG A 49 8.43 9.80 2.31
CA ARG A 49 9.25 8.77 1.66
C ARG A 49 10.26 8.14 2.62
N TYR A 50 11.00 8.95 3.38
CA TYR A 50 11.97 8.43 4.36
C TYR A 50 11.30 7.60 5.45
N VAL A 51 10.11 8.03 5.92
CA VAL A 51 9.33 7.24 6.88
C VAL A 51 8.94 5.90 6.28
N PHE A 52 8.44 5.89 5.04
CA PHE A 52 8.08 4.65 4.36
C PHE A 52 9.28 3.69 4.23
N GLU A 53 10.42 4.17 3.75
CA GLU A 53 11.64 3.36 3.64
C GLU A 53 12.06 2.75 4.99
N ARG A 54 11.96 3.54 6.08
CA ARG A 54 12.29 3.10 7.44
C ARG A 54 11.31 2.04 7.94
N ILE A 55 10.01 2.28 7.81
CA ILE A 55 8.95 1.36 8.23
C ILE A 55 9.02 0.06 7.44
N LEU A 56 9.20 0.14 6.12
CA LEU A 56 9.38 -1.05 5.29
C LEU A 56 10.56 -1.90 5.77
N LYS A 57 11.74 -1.30 5.98
CA LYS A 57 12.93 -2.00 6.48
C LYS A 57 12.71 -2.62 7.87
N PHE A 58 11.94 -1.95 8.72
CA PHE A 58 11.58 -2.47 10.03
C PHE A 58 10.67 -3.70 9.91
N ILE A 59 9.58 -3.62 9.14
CA ILE A 59 8.65 -4.73 8.91
C ILE A 59 9.40 -5.96 8.39
N VAL A 60 10.15 -5.80 7.32
CA VAL A 60 10.84 -6.91 6.63
C VAL A 60 11.82 -7.63 7.55
N ARG A 61 12.48 -6.89 8.47
CA ARG A 61 13.50 -7.42 9.37
C ARG A 61 12.95 -7.97 10.69
N LYS A 62 11.83 -7.42 11.19
CA LYS A 62 11.36 -7.67 12.56
C LYS A 62 10.00 -8.32 12.65
N LEU A 63 9.23 -8.30 11.57
CA LEU A 63 7.86 -8.81 11.52
C LEU A 63 7.70 -9.83 10.36
N PRO A 64 8.32 -11.02 10.50
CA PRO A 64 8.42 -11.97 9.39
C PRO A 64 7.07 -12.55 8.93
N GLY A 65 6.03 -12.49 9.76
CA GLY A 65 4.67 -12.91 9.42
C GLY A 65 4.01 -12.00 8.39
N ILE A 66 4.40 -10.72 8.30
CA ILE A 66 3.86 -9.78 7.31
C ILE A 66 4.50 -10.09 5.95
N LYS A 67 3.74 -10.71 5.05
CA LYS A 67 4.20 -11.14 3.72
C LYS A 67 3.82 -10.16 2.63
N ILE A 68 2.70 -9.47 2.75
CA ILE A 68 2.16 -8.55 1.74
C ILE A 68 2.02 -7.16 2.36
N ILE A 69 2.56 -6.17 1.68
CA ILE A 69 2.39 -4.76 2.05
C ILE A 69 1.80 -4.05 0.84
N THR A 70 0.62 -3.45 0.99
CA THR A 70 0.00 -2.60 -0.03
C THR A 70 -0.07 -1.16 0.48
N ILE A 71 0.52 -0.23 -0.27
CA ILE A 71 0.58 1.19 0.11
C ILE A 71 -0.22 2.07 -0.84
N TYR A 72 -1.03 2.98 -0.28
CA TYR A 72 -1.75 4.00 -1.03
C TYR A 72 -0.83 5.18 -1.34
N ALA A 73 0.01 5.03 -2.36
CA ALA A 73 1.03 6.02 -2.70
C ALA A 73 0.43 7.31 -3.29
N MET A 74 -0.61 7.20 -4.13
CA MET A 74 -1.34 8.33 -4.68
C MET A 74 -2.73 7.90 -5.16
N SER A 75 -3.80 8.50 -4.61
CA SER A 75 -5.15 8.27 -5.11
C SER A 75 -5.37 8.95 -6.47
N LEU A 76 -6.33 8.44 -7.25
CA LEU A 76 -6.76 9.06 -8.50
C LEU A 76 -7.30 10.48 -8.25
N ASP A 77 -8.08 10.67 -7.18
CA ASP A 77 -8.60 11.99 -6.77
C ASP A 77 -7.46 12.98 -6.47
N ASN A 78 -6.42 12.53 -5.76
CA ASN A 78 -5.23 13.35 -5.50
C ASN A 78 -4.47 13.68 -6.79
N PHE A 79 -4.36 12.75 -7.73
CA PHE A 79 -3.74 13.00 -9.02
C PHE A 79 -4.48 14.09 -9.78
N LEU A 80 -5.82 14.03 -9.83
CA LEU A 80 -6.65 14.98 -10.57
C LEU A 80 -6.66 16.38 -9.91
N LYS A 81 -6.70 16.46 -8.58
CA LYS A 81 -6.86 17.73 -7.83
C LYS A 81 -5.54 18.45 -7.50
N ARG A 82 -4.40 17.77 -7.53
CA ARG A 82 -3.10 18.40 -7.23
C ARG A 82 -2.62 19.28 -8.37
N SER A 83 -1.91 20.35 -8.03
CA SER A 83 -1.26 21.23 -9.01
C SER A 83 -0.25 20.45 -9.86
N SER A 84 -0.05 20.90 -11.10
CA SER A 84 0.97 20.31 -12.00
C SER A 84 2.37 20.29 -11.37
N ARG A 85 2.76 21.37 -10.67
CA ARG A 85 4.04 21.43 -9.94
C ARG A 85 4.19 20.34 -8.87
N GLU A 86 3.13 20.09 -8.08
CA GLU A 86 3.15 19.04 -7.05
C GLU A 86 3.22 17.66 -7.69
N ARG A 87 2.45 17.41 -8.76
CA ARG A 87 2.49 16.14 -9.50
C ARG A 87 3.87 15.86 -10.09
N THR A 88 4.47 16.84 -10.74
CA THR A 88 5.84 16.72 -11.32
C THR A 88 6.86 16.37 -10.24
N PHE A 89 6.77 17.01 -9.07
CA PHE A 89 7.63 16.67 -7.94
C PHE A 89 7.43 15.23 -7.47
N LEU A 90 6.18 14.78 -7.33
CA LEU A 90 5.86 13.41 -6.91
C LEU A 90 6.36 12.37 -7.91
N PHE A 91 6.21 12.62 -9.22
CA PHE A 91 6.73 11.72 -10.25
C PHE A 91 8.26 11.60 -10.19
N LYS A 92 8.95 12.72 -9.98
CA LYS A 92 10.40 12.70 -9.75
C LYS A 92 10.74 11.87 -8.50
N LEU A 93 10.00 12.08 -7.41
CA LEU A 93 10.19 11.35 -6.15
C LEU A 93 9.97 9.85 -6.32
N PHE A 94 8.91 9.43 -7.05
CA PHE A 94 8.65 8.03 -7.37
C PHE A 94 9.76 7.42 -8.23
N LYS A 95 10.20 8.10 -9.31
CA LYS A 95 11.31 7.63 -10.15
C LYS A 95 12.58 7.36 -9.34
N GLU A 96 12.97 8.31 -8.50
CA GLU A 96 14.13 8.15 -7.62
C GLU A 96 13.96 6.99 -6.64
N SER A 97 12.76 6.87 -6.04
CA SER A 97 12.44 5.82 -5.07
C SER A 97 12.47 4.44 -5.69
N PHE A 98 11.87 4.27 -6.87
CA PHE A 98 11.81 2.98 -7.57
C PHE A 98 13.18 2.56 -8.12
N ARG A 99 13.98 3.50 -8.64
CA ARG A 99 15.38 3.22 -9.01
C ARG A 99 16.23 2.76 -7.82
N LYS A 100 16.03 3.42 -6.65
CA LYS A 100 16.70 3.02 -5.41
C LYS A 100 16.21 1.65 -4.94
N LEU A 101 14.90 1.40 -4.98
CA LEU A 101 14.30 0.13 -4.57
C LEU A 101 14.83 -1.03 -5.44
N LYS A 102 14.95 -0.84 -6.77
CA LYS A 102 15.53 -1.83 -7.69
C LYS A 102 16.96 -2.25 -7.30
N LYS A 103 17.73 -1.36 -6.65
CA LYS A 103 19.12 -1.62 -6.22
C LYS A 103 19.22 -2.03 -4.74
N GLU A 104 18.13 -2.02 -4.00
CA GLU A 104 18.13 -2.33 -2.57
C GLU A 104 18.36 -3.84 -2.36
N LYS A 105 19.51 -4.21 -1.79
CA LYS A 105 19.87 -5.62 -1.55
C LYS A 105 18.78 -6.42 -0.84
N LEU A 106 18.13 -5.80 0.15
CA LEU A 106 17.08 -6.44 0.95
C LEU A 106 15.89 -6.94 0.12
N ILE A 107 15.55 -6.23 -0.98
CA ILE A 107 14.47 -6.65 -1.90
C ILE A 107 14.83 -7.97 -2.60
N HIS A 108 16.08 -8.10 -3.01
CA HIS A 108 16.59 -9.30 -3.71
C HIS A 108 16.83 -10.47 -2.75
N GLU A 109 17.45 -10.21 -1.60
CA GLU A 109 17.73 -11.22 -0.57
C GLU A 109 16.44 -11.87 -0.03
N LEU A 110 15.38 -11.07 0.14
CA LEU A 110 14.08 -11.52 0.64
C LEU A 110 13.07 -11.83 -0.47
N LYS A 111 13.51 -11.85 -1.72
CA LYS A 111 12.68 -12.15 -2.90
C LYS A 111 11.34 -11.41 -2.90
N VAL A 112 11.40 -10.08 -2.71
CA VAL A 112 10.21 -9.23 -2.66
C VAL A 112 9.75 -8.90 -4.07
N LYS A 113 8.60 -9.42 -4.47
CA LYS A 113 7.92 -9.07 -5.72
C LYS A 113 7.27 -7.70 -5.58
N VAL A 114 7.49 -6.82 -6.55
CA VAL A 114 6.86 -5.49 -6.60
C VAL A 114 5.73 -5.50 -7.61
N SER A 115 4.62 -4.83 -7.27
CA SER A 115 3.47 -4.63 -8.17
C SER A 115 2.96 -3.19 -8.10
N PHE A 116 2.28 -2.75 -9.16
CA PHE A 116 1.67 -1.42 -9.24
C PHE A 116 0.21 -1.56 -9.67
N PHE A 117 -0.70 -0.86 -8.98
CA PHE A 117 -2.15 -0.90 -9.20
C PHE A 117 -2.71 0.49 -9.42
N GLY A 118 -3.66 0.63 -10.34
CA GLY A 118 -4.36 1.85 -10.67
C GLY A 118 -4.26 2.21 -12.15
N LYS A 119 -4.71 3.40 -12.51
CA LYS A 119 -4.69 3.93 -13.89
C LYS A 119 -3.29 4.39 -14.28
N LEU A 120 -2.40 3.41 -14.48
CA LEU A 120 -0.98 3.66 -14.72
C LEU A 120 -0.74 4.39 -16.06
N GLU A 121 -1.62 4.22 -17.03
CA GLU A 121 -1.58 4.93 -18.32
C GLU A 121 -1.64 6.46 -18.20
N MET A 122 -2.09 6.98 -17.06
CA MET A 122 -2.09 8.43 -16.77
C MET A 122 -0.72 8.96 -16.32
N LEU A 123 0.26 8.07 -16.10
CA LEU A 123 1.59 8.45 -15.63
C LEU A 123 2.51 8.80 -16.79
N PRO A 124 3.52 9.68 -16.57
CA PRO A 124 4.51 10.00 -17.60
C PRO A 124 5.29 8.76 -18.05
N ALA A 125 5.60 8.69 -19.36
CA ALA A 125 6.29 7.55 -19.96
C ALA A 125 7.64 7.21 -19.29
N ASP A 126 8.37 8.23 -18.85
CA ASP A 126 9.65 8.05 -18.17
C ASP A 126 9.53 7.45 -16.74
N LEU A 127 8.38 7.65 -16.08
CA LEU A 127 8.05 6.97 -14.81
C LEU A 127 7.61 5.53 -15.09
N LEU A 128 6.75 5.30 -16.09
CA LEU A 128 6.32 3.96 -16.51
C LEU A 128 7.52 3.06 -16.84
N LYS A 129 8.50 3.57 -17.57
CA LYS A 129 9.74 2.84 -17.87
C LYS A 129 10.48 2.40 -16.61
N VAL A 130 10.61 3.27 -15.60
CA VAL A 130 11.27 2.92 -14.33
C VAL A 130 10.47 1.88 -13.53
N MET A 131 9.12 1.96 -13.58
CA MET A 131 8.24 0.98 -12.94
C MET A 131 8.37 -0.38 -13.63
N GLU A 132 8.36 -0.42 -14.96
CA GLU A 132 8.57 -1.65 -15.74
C GLU A 132 9.92 -2.31 -15.44
N GLU A 133 11.00 -1.53 -15.39
CA GLU A 133 12.32 -2.03 -15.01
C GLU A 133 12.34 -2.67 -13.61
N LEU A 134 11.57 -2.13 -12.66
CA LEU A 134 11.46 -2.69 -11.31
C LEU A 134 10.59 -3.96 -11.30
N LEU A 135 9.48 -3.97 -12.04
CA LEU A 135 8.64 -5.17 -12.22
C LEU A 135 9.48 -6.33 -12.80
N LEU A 136 10.22 -6.09 -13.88
CA LEU A 136 11.07 -7.08 -14.51
C LEU A 136 12.17 -7.59 -13.57
N ALA A 137 12.79 -6.70 -12.79
CA ALA A 137 13.84 -7.07 -11.83
C ALA A 137 13.34 -7.95 -10.66
N THR A 138 12.02 -7.97 -10.42
CA THR A 138 11.41 -8.71 -9.29
C THR A 138 10.35 -9.73 -9.74
N LYS A 139 10.18 -9.97 -11.04
CA LYS A 139 9.08 -10.78 -11.62
C LYS A 139 9.02 -12.21 -11.07
N ASP A 140 10.20 -12.82 -10.84
CA ASP A 140 10.33 -14.21 -10.44
C ASP A 140 10.35 -14.39 -8.90
N TYR A 141 10.18 -13.29 -8.14
CA TYR A 141 10.13 -13.32 -6.68
C TYR A 141 8.72 -13.64 -6.18
N ASN A 142 8.64 -14.41 -5.09
CA ASN A 142 7.36 -14.89 -4.57
C ASN A 142 7.32 -15.09 -3.05
N GLU A 143 8.35 -14.65 -2.30
CA GLU A 143 8.41 -14.83 -0.85
C GLU A 143 7.68 -13.71 -0.10
N ARG A 144 7.72 -12.50 -0.66
CA ARG A 144 7.09 -11.30 -0.13
C ARG A 144 6.59 -10.42 -1.26
N PHE A 145 5.64 -9.54 -0.94
CA PHE A 145 5.00 -8.69 -1.93
C PHE A 145 4.92 -7.24 -1.45
N LEU A 146 5.28 -6.31 -2.32
CA LEU A 146 5.20 -4.89 -2.09
C LEU A 146 4.40 -4.24 -3.21
N ASN A 147 3.18 -3.85 -2.91
CA ASN A 147 2.22 -3.32 -3.87
C ASN A 147 2.07 -1.80 -3.69
N PHE A 148 2.14 -1.05 -4.78
CA PHE A 148 1.94 0.39 -4.81
C PHE A 148 0.64 0.73 -5.55
N CYS A 149 -0.33 1.33 -4.86
CA CYS A 149 -1.51 1.92 -5.48
C CYS A 149 -1.20 3.36 -5.91
N ILE A 150 -1.14 3.61 -7.22
CA ILE A 150 -0.79 4.91 -7.84
C ILE A 150 -1.84 5.27 -8.88
N CYS A 151 -2.37 6.49 -8.82
CA CYS A 151 -3.57 6.88 -9.58
C CYS A 151 -4.70 5.86 -9.37
N TYR A 152 -4.79 5.33 -8.16
CA TYR A 152 -5.71 4.27 -7.80
C TYR A 152 -6.98 4.82 -7.16
N ASP A 153 -8.10 4.21 -7.47
CA ASP A 153 -9.38 4.37 -6.79
C ASP A 153 -10.14 3.04 -6.85
N GLY A 154 -10.65 2.55 -5.72
CA GLY A 154 -11.32 1.24 -5.67
C GLY A 154 -12.66 1.21 -6.42
N ARG A 155 -13.33 2.35 -6.60
CA ARG A 155 -14.55 2.42 -7.44
C ARG A 155 -14.17 2.29 -8.92
N GLU A 156 -13.08 2.91 -9.31
CA GLU A 156 -12.53 2.80 -10.66
C GLU A 156 -12.07 1.37 -10.94
N GLU A 157 -11.35 0.73 -10.02
CA GLU A 157 -10.94 -0.67 -10.12
C GLU A 157 -12.14 -1.60 -10.34
N ILE A 158 -13.22 -1.45 -9.54
CA ILE A 158 -14.45 -2.23 -9.71
C ILE A 158 -15.09 -1.97 -11.06
N SER A 159 -15.17 -0.70 -11.50
CA SER A 159 -15.73 -0.34 -12.81
C SER A 159 -14.92 -0.94 -13.96
N HIS A 160 -13.59 -0.97 -13.82
CA HIS A 160 -12.69 -1.62 -14.77
C HIS A 160 -12.95 -3.13 -14.84
N ALA A 161 -13.05 -3.81 -13.71
CA ALA A 161 -13.36 -5.23 -13.63
C ALA A 161 -14.72 -5.55 -14.28
N CYS A 162 -15.77 -4.76 -13.98
CA CYS A 162 -17.08 -4.90 -14.61
C CYS A 162 -17.01 -4.78 -16.14
N LYS A 163 -16.21 -3.84 -16.64
CA LYS A 163 -16.04 -3.65 -18.08
C LYS A 163 -15.34 -4.86 -18.71
N GLU A 164 -14.24 -5.33 -18.16
CA GLU A 164 -13.53 -6.52 -18.65
C GLU A 164 -14.44 -7.76 -18.66
N ILE A 165 -15.25 -7.96 -17.61
CA ILE A 165 -16.21 -9.07 -17.51
C ILE A 165 -17.27 -8.93 -18.60
N ALA A 166 -17.87 -7.74 -18.78
CA ALA A 166 -18.88 -7.51 -19.83
C ALA A 166 -18.31 -7.78 -21.23
N GLU A 167 -17.08 -7.36 -21.52
CA GLU A 167 -16.42 -7.64 -22.79
C GLU A 167 -16.23 -9.15 -23.02
N LYS A 168 -15.90 -9.92 -21.99
CA LYS A 168 -15.79 -11.39 -22.08
C LYS A 168 -17.14 -12.06 -22.30
N VAL A 169 -18.21 -11.57 -21.64
CA VAL A 169 -19.59 -12.07 -21.90
C VAL A 169 -19.98 -11.81 -23.36
N LEU A 170 -19.75 -10.60 -23.89
CA LEU A 170 -20.01 -10.27 -25.28
C LEU A 170 -19.26 -11.18 -26.27
N ARG A 171 -18.02 -11.56 -25.92
CA ARG A 171 -17.22 -12.51 -26.73
C ARG A 171 -17.57 -13.98 -26.47
N LYS A 172 -18.57 -14.28 -25.64
CA LYS A 172 -19.00 -15.63 -25.23
C LYS A 172 -17.86 -16.47 -24.60
N GLU A 173 -16.90 -15.81 -23.95
CA GLU A 173 -15.83 -16.46 -23.21
C GLU A 173 -16.28 -16.91 -21.81
N ILE A 174 -17.28 -16.22 -21.24
CA ILE A 174 -17.96 -16.52 -19.98
C ILE A 174 -19.46 -16.28 -20.14
N SER A 175 -20.31 -16.99 -19.37
CA SER A 175 -21.75 -16.74 -19.31
C SER A 175 -22.08 -15.81 -18.12
N PRO A 176 -23.21 -15.06 -18.15
CA PRO A 176 -23.62 -14.22 -17.00
C PRO A 176 -23.80 -15.02 -15.70
N GLU A 177 -24.17 -16.30 -15.79
CA GLU A 177 -24.38 -17.20 -14.66
C GLU A 177 -23.07 -17.59 -13.94
N GLU A 178 -21.93 -17.45 -14.63
CA GLU A 178 -20.60 -17.71 -14.05
C GLU A 178 -20.05 -16.50 -13.26
N ILE A 179 -20.78 -15.36 -13.27
CA ILE A 179 -20.33 -14.16 -12.57
C ILE A 179 -20.60 -14.30 -11.07
N ASP A 180 -19.56 -14.62 -10.33
CA ASP A 180 -19.54 -14.69 -8.87
C ASP A 180 -18.50 -13.73 -8.26
N GLU A 181 -18.39 -13.72 -6.93
CA GLU A 181 -17.42 -12.89 -6.20
C GLU A 181 -15.96 -13.20 -6.59
N ASN A 182 -15.66 -14.47 -6.88
CA ASN A 182 -14.32 -14.91 -7.27
C ASN A 182 -13.99 -14.44 -8.68
N LEU A 183 -14.94 -14.53 -9.60
CA LEU A 183 -14.75 -14.02 -10.96
C LEU A 183 -14.47 -12.50 -10.93
N VAL A 184 -15.26 -11.73 -10.16
CA VAL A 184 -15.02 -10.29 -9.97
C VAL A 184 -13.63 -10.05 -9.39
N LYS A 185 -13.26 -10.75 -8.31
CA LYS A 185 -11.93 -10.64 -7.68
C LYS A 185 -10.81 -10.90 -8.68
N ASN A 186 -10.97 -11.86 -9.58
CA ASN A 186 -9.97 -12.22 -10.59
C ASN A 186 -9.82 -11.19 -11.73
N HIS A 187 -10.68 -10.19 -11.78
CA HIS A 187 -10.60 -9.07 -12.73
C HIS A 187 -10.18 -7.75 -12.07
N LEU A 188 -9.97 -7.73 -10.73
CA LEU A 188 -9.42 -6.57 -10.04
C LEU A 188 -7.91 -6.44 -10.29
N TYR A 189 -7.37 -5.23 -10.10
CA TYR A 189 -5.91 -5.01 -10.09
C TYR A 189 -5.22 -5.84 -9.01
N THR A 190 -5.94 -6.07 -7.88
CA THR A 190 -5.48 -6.82 -6.72
C THR A 190 -5.68 -8.34 -6.85
N LYS A 191 -6.02 -8.85 -8.05
CA LYS A 191 -6.10 -10.29 -8.31
C LYS A 191 -4.83 -11.02 -7.86
N GLY A 192 -5.00 -12.21 -7.29
CA GLY A 192 -3.87 -13.02 -6.80
C GLY A 192 -3.35 -12.62 -5.41
N PHE A 193 -3.92 -11.58 -4.78
CA PHE A 193 -3.61 -11.21 -3.41
C PHE A 193 -4.82 -11.42 -2.50
N SER A 194 -4.57 -11.96 -1.31
CA SER A 194 -5.59 -12.00 -0.25
C SER A 194 -5.99 -10.58 0.17
N PRO A 195 -7.24 -10.39 0.65
CA PRO A 195 -7.64 -9.15 1.30
C PRO A 195 -6.66 -8.74 2.42
N PRO A 196 -6.50 -7.42 2.70
CA PRO A 196 -5.66 -7.00 3.81
C PRO A 196 -6.27 -7.42 5.15
N ASP A 197 -5.44 -7.95 6.05
CA ASP A 197 -5.84 -8.27 7.42
C ASP A 197 -5.99 -7.02 8.27
N LEU A 198 -5.05 -6.07 8.10
CA LEU A 198 -5.01 -4.81 8.80
C LEU A 198 -4.74 -3.67 7.84
N ILE A 199 -5.53 -2.59 7.93
CA ILE A 199 -5.26 -1.32 7.25
C ILE A 199 -4.93 -0.26 8.29
N ILE A 200 -3.76 0.35 8.16
CA ILE A 200 -3.32 1.47 9.01
C ILE A 200 -3.42 2.76 8.21
N ARG A 201 -4.17 3.73 8.72
CA ARG A 201 -4.19 5.10 8.20
C ARG A 201 -3.65 6.08 9.22
N SER A 202 -2.64 6.85 8.82
CA SER A 202 -2.12 7.99 9.59
C SER A 202 -2.90 9.28 9.34
N GLY A 203 -2.74 10.26 10.21
CA GLY A 203 -3.24 11.61 9.99
C GLY A 203 -4.61 11.92 10.57
N GLY A 204 -5.16 11.10 11.47
CA GLY A 204 -6.39 11.37 12.23
C GLY A 204 -7.70 11.21 11.45
N GLU A 205 -7.66 10.88 10.17
CA GLU A 205 -8.85 10.73 9.33
C GLU A 205 -9.38 9.29 9.39
N LYS A 206 -10.63 9.12 9.78
CA LYS A 206 -11.28 7.80 9.98
C LYS A 206 -12.09 7.37 8.76
N ARG A 207 -11.43 7.14 7.64
CA ARG A 207 -11.99 6.66 6.36
C ARG A 207 -10.92 5.99 5.52
N ILE A 208 -11.29 5.09 4.61
CA ILE A 208 -10.37 4.38 3.71
C ILE A 208 -10.14 5.09 2.37
N SER A 209 -10.99 6.06 2.01
CA SER A 209 -10.91 6.85 0.76
C SER A 209 -10.76 6.00 -0.49
N SER A 210 -11.65 5.01 -0.67
CA SER A 210 -11.65 4.02 -1.77
C SER A 210 -10.41 3.12 -1.86
N PHE A 211 -9.56 3.05 -0.82
CA PHE A 211 -8.42 2.15 -0.82
C PHE A 211 -8.87 0.70 -0.65
N LEU A 212 -8.51 -0.16 -1.62
CA LEU A 212 -8.84 -1.60 -1.66
C LEU A 212 -10.33 -1.88 -1.38
N LEU A 213 -11.22 -1.09 -1.99
CA LEU A 213 -12.64 -1.01 -1.63
C LEU A 213 -13.36 -2.36 -1.70
N TYR A 214 -13.03 -3.21 -2.66
CA TYR A 214 -13.59 -4.55 -2.78
C TYR A 214 -13.07 -5.50 -1.68
N ASP A 215 -11.80 -5.36 -1.34
CA ASP A 215 -11.10 -6.29 -0.45
C ASP A 215 -11.29 -5.99 1.04
N VAL A 216 -11.70 -4.75 1.40
CA VAL A 216 -11.67 -4.25 2.79
C VAL A 216 -12.75 -4.80 3.72
N GLY A 217 -13.70 -5.58 3.20
CA GLY A 217 -14.92 -5.97 3.92
C GLY A 217 -14.71 -6.58 5.31
N TYR A 218 -13.65 -7.35 5.51
CA TYR A 218 -13.29 -7.97 6.80
C TYR A 218 -11.92 -7.52 7.32
N SER A 219 -11.37 -6.45 6.76
CA SER A 219 -10.11 -5.88 7.25
C SER A 219 -10.29 -5.16 8.57
N GLU A 220 -9.38 -5.37 9.50
CA GLU A 220 -9.30 -4.53 10.69
C GLU A 220 -8.73 -3.15 10.33
N LEU A 221 -9.28 -2.09 10.92
CA LEU A 221 -8.88 -0.72 10.63
C LEU A 221 -8.25 -0.08 11.87
N TYR A 222 -7.06 0.48 11.70
CA TYR A 222 -6.37 1.28 12.72
C TYR A 222 -6.14 2.70 12.21
N PHE A 223 -6.66 3.69 12.92
CA PHE A 223 -6.53 5.10 12.61
C PHE A 223 -5.59 5.77 13.60
N SER A 224 -4.41 6.21 13.11
CA SER A 224 -3.43 6.92 13.90
C SER A 224 -3.59 8.44 13.79
N GLU A 225 -3.57 9.14 14.92
CA GLU A 225 -3.58 10.60 14.98
C GLU A 225 -2.26 11.23 14.46
N LYS A 226 -1.15 10.45 14.42
CA LYS A 226 0.12 10.94 13.90
C LYS A 226 0.03 11.23 12.42
N LEU A 227 0.53 12.38 12.00
CA LEU A 227 0.77 12.67 10.58
C LEU A 227 1.86 11.73 10.04
N TRP A 228 1.75 11.30 8.77
CA TRP A 228 2.68 10.30 8.22
C TRP A 228 4.16 10.62 8.41
N PRO A 229 4.67 11.87 8.26
CA PRO A 229 6.05 12.20 8.55
C PRO A 229 6.50 12.01 10.01
N GLU A 230 5.55 11.88 10.94
CA GLU A 230 5.76 11.63 12.38
C GLU A 230 5.51 10.16 12.76
N PHE A 231 5.04 9.34 11.82
CA PHE A 231 4.77 7.93 12.04
C PHE A 231 6.07 7.16 12.26
N ASP A 232 6.09 6.27 13.24
CA ASP A 232 7.28 5.54 13.66
C ASP A 232 6.99 4.04 13.94
N GLU A 233 8.03 3.31 14.26
CA GLU A 233 7.95 1.89 14.60
C GLU A 233 7.09 1.63 15.86
N ILE A 234 7.04 2.58 16.79
CA ILE A 234 6.20 2.48 18.00
C ILE A 234 4.73 2.52 17.60
N GLU A 235 4.37 3.41 16.68
CA GLU A 235 2.98 3.55 16.22
C GLU A 235 2.54 2.34 15.40
N LEU A 236 3.43 1.81 14.55
CA LEU A 236 3.19 0.56 13.82
C LEU A 236 2.94 -0.61 14.80
N LEU A 237 3.81 -0.76 15.79
CA LEU A 237 3.69 -1.85 16.77
C LEU A 237 2.42 -1.74 17.61
N LYS A 238 1.99 -0.52 17.97
CA LYS A 238 0.69 -0.30 18.63
C LYS A 238 -0.47 -0.78 17.77
N ALA A 239 -0.45 -0.47 16.47
CA ALA A 239 -1.49 -0.90 15.56
C ALA A 239 -1.55 -2.43 15.45
N ILE A 240 -0.42 -3.11 15.44
CA ILE A 240 -0.34 -4.57 15.40
C ILE A 240 -0.81 -5.17 16.72
N ILE A 241 -0.39 -4.64 17.88
CA ILE A 241 -0.86 -5.10 19.20
C ILE A 241 -2.38 -4.90 19.35
N ASP A 242 -2.93 -3.82 18.83
CA ASP A 242 -4.39 -3.59 18.79
C ASP A 242 -5.09 -4.64 17.92
N TYR A 243 -4.55 -4.92 16.73
CA TYR A 243 -5.04 -5.96 15.83
C TYR A 243 -5.05 -7.35 16.51
N GLU A 244 -3.96 -7.74 17.19
CA GLU A 244 -3.86 -9.05 17.86
C GLU A 244 -4.89 -9.27 18.97
N LYS A 245 -5.40 -8.19 19.57
CA LYS A 245 -6.42 -8.24 20.63
C LYS A 245 -7.84 -8.43 20.11
N ARG A 246 -8.05 -8.24 18.81
CA ARG A 246 -9.38 -8.33 18.21
C ARG A 246 -9.72 -9.78 17.86
N GLU A 247 -10.92 -10.22 18.23
CA GLU A 247 -11.46 -11.49 17.79
C GLU A 247 -12.04 -11.33 16.38
N ARG A 248 -11.42 -11.96 15.39
CA ARG A 248 -11.92 -11.97 14.01
C ARG A 248 -12.98 -13.05 13.87
N ARG A 249 -14.25 -12.67 14.02
CA ARG A 249 -15.38 -13.62 14.03
C ARG A 249 -15.88 -13.99 12.64
N PHE A 250 -15.53 -13.28 11.58
CA PHE A 250 -15.93 -13.54 10.19
C PHE A 250 -17.43 -13.88 10.03
N GLY A 251 -18.31 -13.19 10.78
CA GLY A 251 -19.75 -13.42 10.76
C GLY A 251 -20.24 -14.65 11.54
N LYS A 252 -19.39 -15.24 12.40
CA LYS A 252 -19.76 -16.33 13.32
C LYS A 252 -20.09 -15.81 14.70
#